data_2ffee134ffec262deeca768dfc207454
#
_entry.id   2ffee134ffec262deeca768dfc207454
#
_cell.length_a   1.000
_cell.length_b   1.000
_cell.length_c   1.000
_cell.angle_alpha   90.00
_cell.angle_beta   90.00
_cell.angle_gamma   90.00
#
_symmetry.space_group_name_H-M   'P 1'
#
loop_
_entity.id
_entity.type
_entity.pdbx_description
1 polymer ?
#
loop_
_entity_poly.entity_id
_entity_poly.type
_entity_poly.pdbx_seq_one_letter_code
_entity_poly.pdbx_strand_id
1 'polypeptide(L)'
;MIENVKGLLLAANGWFKDEIVQTIEKLGYAVNFKILNAADFGVPQSRERAIFICSRYGKISLPEPTISERTTVRDAIEDLAYLESGEGSFEQNYITEPKSEYQKLMRKNSKRLYNHQASNHKQVAIEKLKLIPPEQGKEFLPEELHGKQKFKTTWGRLKWDAVSPTIDTRFDASSNGTNNHPFLNRAITPREAARIQSFDDVFVFVGSKVYVRKQVGNAVPPLLAKAIADRIAEHFGLNREENQR
;
A
#
# COMPACT_ATOMS: atom_id res chain seq x y z
N MET A 1 -19.47 2.87 5.38
CA MET A 1 -18.46 1.82 5.09
C MET A 1 -17.54 1.65 6.30
N ILE A 2 -17.19 0.39 6.65
CA ILE A 2 -16.20 0.07 7.68
C ILE A 2 -15.09 -0.73 7.01
N GLU A 3 -13.83 -0.42 7.30
CA GLU A 3 -12.65 -1.16 6.84
C GLU A 3 -11.84 -1.64 8.04
N ASN A 4 -11.36 -2.89 7.98
CA ASN A 4 -10.49 -3.45 9.01
C ASN A 4 -9.58 -4.55 8.43
N VAL A 5 -8.64 -5.03 9.24
CA VAL A 5 -7.81 -6.18 8.87
C VAL A 5 -8.68 -7.44 8.74
N LYS A 6 -8.32 -8.34 7.82
CA LYS A 6 -9.06 -9.59 7.58
C LYS A 6 -9.25 -10.44 8.85
N GLY A 7 -8.29 -10.38 9.79
CA GLY A 7 -8.36 -11.12 11.05
C GLY A 7 -9.57 -10.79 11.92
N LEU A 8 -10.19 -9.61 11.75
CA LEU A 8 -11.40 -9.23 12.46
C LEU A 8 -12.55 -10.23 12.23
N LEU A 9 -12.67 -10.78 11.02
CA LEU A 9 -13.76 -11.70 10.69
C LEU A 9 -13.65 -13.04 11.41
N LEU A 10 -12.44 -13.45 11.81
CA LEU A 10 -12.17 -14.72 12.48
C LEU A 10 -11.89 -14.55 13.99
N ALA A 11 -11.60 -13.33 14.43
CA ALA A 11 -11.27 -13.06 15.83
C ALA A 11 -12.42 -13.48 16.76
N ALA A 12 -12.06 -14.10 17.88
CA ALA A 12 -13.01 -14.68 18.86
C ALA A 12 -14.08 -15.58 18.18
N ASN A 13 -13.64 -16.49 17.29
CA ASN A 13 -14.52 -17.39 16.53
C ASN A 13 -15.62 -16.67 15.72
N GLY A 14 -15.32 -15.46 15.21
CA GLY A 14 -16.24 -14.65 14.42
C GLY A 14 -17.14 -13.72 15.24
N TRP A 15 -17.05 -13.74 16.56
CA TRP A 15 -17.94 -12.94 17.44
C TRP A 15 -17.90 -11.44 17.10
N PHE A 16 -16.72 -10.86 16.85
CA PHE A 16 -16.61 -9.42 16.50
C PHE A 16 -17.33 -9.08 15.19
N LYS A 17 -17.23 -9.96 14.19
CA LYS A 17 -17.98 -9.80 12.93
C LYS A 17 -19.49 -9.83 13.18
N ASP A 18 -19.98 -10.82 13.94
CA ASP A 18 -21.40 -10.99 14.22
C ASP A 18 -21.95 -9.82 15.04
N GLU A 19 -21.20 -9.33 16.04
CA GLU A 19 -21.58 -8.17 16.84
C GLU A 19 -21.66 -6.88 15.99
N ILE A 20 -20.72 -6.66 15.07
CA ILE A 20 -20.76 -5.52 14.13
C ILE A 20 -22.02 -5.61 13.26
N VAL A 21 -22.28 -6.76 12.64
CA VAL A 21 -23.43 -6.96 11.76
C VAL A 21 -24.72 -6.72 12.52
N GLN A 22 -24.94 -7.43 13.65
CA GLN A 22 -26.16 -7.30 14.46
C GLN A 22 -26.40 -5.89 14.98
N THR A 23 -25.34 -5.20 15.44
CA THR A 23 -25.46 -3.85 15.94
C THR A 23 -25.91 -2.87 14.85
N ILE A 24 -25.33 -3.00 13.65
CA ILE A 24 -25.66 -2.15 12.51
C ILE A 24 -27.06 -2.46 11.98
N GLU A 25 -27.46 -3.74 11.92
CA GLU A 25 -28.80 -4.15 11.49
C GLU A 25 -29.89 -3.68 12.46
N LYS A 26 -29.65 -3.72 13.78
CA LYS A 26 -30.56 -3.11 14.76
C LYS A 26 -30.80 -1.60 14.58
N LEU A 27 -29.86 -0.92 13.94
CA LEU A 27 -29.99 0.50 13.56
C LEU A 27 -30.70 0.71 12.22
N GLY A 28 -31.24 -0.34 11.60
CA GLY A 28 -32.02 -0.28 10.37
C GLY A 28 -31.17 -0.25 9.10
N TYR A 29 -29.91 -0.72 9.14
CA TYR A 29 -29.07 -0.84 7.95
C TYR A 29 -29.04 -2.28 7.44
N ALA A 30 -29.09 -2.48 6.13
CA ALA A 30 -28.67 -3.72 5.50
C ALA A 30 -27.13 -3.75 5.43
N VAL A 31 -26.53 -4.86 5.84
CA VAL A 31 -25.06 -5.02 5.89
C VAL A 31 -24.61 -6.05 4.87
N ASN A 32 -23.57 -5.73 4.12
CA ASN A 32 -22.83 -6.68 3.28
C ASN A 32 -21.35 -6.55 3.56
N PHE A 33 -20.61 -7.66 3.58
CA PHE A 33 -19.18 -7.65 3.82
C PHE A 33 -18.46 -8.72 3.02
N LYS A 34 -17.19 -8.45 2.69
CA LYS A 34 -16.29 -9.37 1.98
C LYS A 34 -14.84 -9.02 2.33
N ILE A 35 -13.94 -10.00 2.24
CA ILE A 35 -12.51 -9.71 2.20
C ILE A 35 -12.18 -9.34 0.75
N LEU A 36 -11.60 -8.15 0.57
CA LEU A 36 -11.07 -7.69 -0.71
C LEU A 36 -9.55 -7.63 -0.64
N ASN A 37 -8.89 -8.08 -1.71
CA ASN A 37 -7.45 -7.87 -1.88
C ASN A 37 -7.23 -6.68 -2.82
N ALA A 38 -6.52 -5.65 -2.35
CA ALA A 38 -6.23 -4.46 -3.13
C ALA A 38 -5.54 -4.78 -4.48
N ALA A 39 -4.75 -5.84 -4.53
CA ALA A 39 -4.08 -6.28 -5.75
C ALA A 39 -5.06 -6.67 -6.88
N ASP A 40 -6.28 -7.03 -6.57
CA ASP A 40 -7.31 -7.38 -7.57
C ASP A 40 -7.94 -6.14 -8.22
N PHE A 41 -7.55 -4.94 -7.76
CA PHE A 41 -8.03 -3.64 -8.21
C PHE A 41 -6.92 -2.74 -8.78
N GLY A 42 -5.82 -3.33 -9.24
CA GLY A 42 -4.69 -2.61 -9.85
C GLY A 42 -3.72 -1.98 -8.86
N VAL A 43 -3.85 -2.25 -7.57
CA VAL A 43 -2.88 -1.80 -6.55
C VAL A 43 -1.67 -2.73 -6.57
N PRO A 44 -0.42 -2.23 -6.69
CA PRO A 44 0.78 -3.07 -6.71
C PRO A 44 1.14 -3.63 -5.31
N GLN A 45 0.12 -3.98 -4.52
CA GLN A 45 0.25 -4.47 -3.16
C GLN A 45 -0.81 -5.52 -2.83
N SER A 46 -0.39 -6.66 -2.31
CA SER A 46 -1.29 -7.64 -1.69
C SER A 46 -1.70 -7.14 -0.30
N ARG A 47 -2.91 -6.57 -0.24
CA ARG A 47 -3.47 -6.01 0.99
C ARG A 47 -4.91 -6.49 1.14
N GLU A 48 -5.12 -7.51 1.96
CA GLU A 48 -6.44 -8.05 2.26
C GLU A 48 -7.09 -7.29 3.40
N ARG A 49 -8.32 -6.82 3.17
CA ARG A 49 -9.11 -6.07 4.14
C ARG A 49 -10.55 -6.57 4.19
N ALA A 50 -11.09 -6.63 5.39
CA ALA A 50 -12.51 -6.83 5.61
C ALA A 50 -13.24 -5.50 5.35
N ILE A 51 -14.08 -5.48 4.33
CA ILE A 51 -14.88 -4.30 3.95
C ILE A 51 -16.34 -4.60 4.25
N PHE A 52 -17.00 -3.70 5.03
CA PHE A 52 -18.43 -3.73 5.29
C PHE A 52 -19.07 -2.52 4.63
N ILE A 53 -20.11 -2.74 3.84
CA ILE A 53 -20.97 -1.68 3.31
C ILE A 53 -22.31 -1.78 4.03
N CYS A 54 -22.71 -0.69 4.65
CA CYS A 54 -23.94 -0.60 5.44
C CYS A 54 -24.83 0.48 4.82
N SER A 55 -26.05 0.13 4.42
CA SER A 55 -26.96 1.04 3.72
C SER A 55 -28.38 0.92 4.25
N ARG A 56 -29.12 2.04 4.34
CA ARG A 56 -30.55 2.06 4.64
C ARG A 56 -31.42 1.83 3.40
N TYR A 57 -30.81 1.83 2.21
CA TYR A 57 -31.47 1.69 0.92
C TYR A 57 -31.30 0.30 0.31
N GLY A 58 -31.18 -0.72 1.16
CA GLY A 58 -30.99 -2.10 0.74
C GLY A 58 -29.53 -2.55 0.76
N LYS A 59 -29.34 -3.82 0.40
CA LYS A 59 -28.03 -4.48 0.44
C LYS A 59 -27.21 -4.13 -0.80
N ILE A 60 -26.09 -3.44 -0.64
CA ILE A 60 -25.17 -3.08 -1.71
C ILE A 60 -24.12 -4.20 -1.86
N SER A 61 -23.92 -4.71 -3.08
CA SER A 61 -22.86 -5.69 -3.36
C SER A 61 -21.49 -5.04 -3.36
N LEU A 62 -20.47 -5.79 -2.95
CA LEU A 62 -19.07 -5.36 -3.05
C LEU A 62 -18.54 -5.55 -4.48
N PRO A 63 -17.50 -4.80 -4.88
CA PRO A 63 -16.93 -4.92 -6.22
C PRO A 63 -16.28 -6.30 -6.44
N GLU A 64 -16.30 -6.75 -7.69
CA GLU A 64 -15.51 -7.88 -8.16
C GLU A 64 -14.15 -7.39 -8.71
N PRO A 65 -13.14 -8.26 -8.84
CA PRO A 65 -11.84 -7.88 -9.41
C PRO A 65 -11.97 -7.11 -10.72
N THR A 66 -11.20 -6.03 -10.87
CA THR A 66 -11.27 -5.15 -12.05
C THR A 66 -10.13 -5.35 -13.05
N ILE A 67 -9.13 -6.18 -12.69
CA ILE A 67 -7.95 -6.43 -13.50
C ILE A 67 -7.73 -7.93 -13.71
N SER A 68 -7.15 -8.28 -14.85
CA SER A 68 -6.70 -9.65 -15.20
C SER A 68 -5.22 -9.86 -14.85
N GLU A 69 -4.38 -8.84 -15.01
CA GLU A 69 -2.96 -8.87 -14.73
C GLU A 69 -2.62 -7.95 -13.56
N ARG A 70 -1.75 -8.43 -12.67
CA ARG A 70 -1.39 -7.70 -11.46
C ARG A 70 -0.30 -6.67 -11.74
N THR A 71 -0.49 -5.47 -11.20
CA THR A 71 0.53 -4.41 -11.19
C THR A 71 1.65 -4.81 -10.23
N THR A 72 2.89 -4.70 -10.67
CA THR A 72 4.08 -5.10 -9.92
C THR A 72 4.74 -3.93 -9.19
N VAL A 73 5.72 -4.24 -8.33
CA VAL A 73 6.59 -3.23 -7.71
C VAL A 73 7.37 -2.46 -8.78
N ARG A 74 7.83 -3.12 -9.84
CA ARG A 74 8.51 -2.49 -10.99
C ARG A 74 7.63 -1.45 -11.64
N ASP A 75 6.39 -1.81 -11.94
CA ASP A 75 5.42 -0.87 -12.51
C ASP A 75 5.19 0.36 -11.64
N ALA A 76 5.31 0.22 -10.32
CA ALA A 76 5.04 1.30 -9.41
C ALA A 76 6.21 2.27 -9.19
N ILE A 77 7.46 1.77 -9.06
CA ILE A 77 8.55 2.58 -8.51
C ILE A 77 9.87 2.52 -9.28
N GLU A 78 9.97 1.84 -10.43
CA GLU A 78 11.25 1.73 -11.13
C GLU A 78 11.82 3.08 -11.56
N ASP A 79 10.97 4.04 -11.89
CA ASP A 79 11.35 5.41 -12.23
C ASP A 79 11.82 6.25 -11.04
N LEU A 80 11.71 5.74 -9.82
CA LEU A 80 12.17 6.39 -8.57
C LEU A 80 13.43 5.73 -7.99
N ALA A 81 13.99 4.73 -8.65
CA ALA A 81 15.06 3.87 -8.15
C ALA A 81 16.47 4.49 -8.32
N TYR A 82 16.68 5.71 -7.84
CA TYR A 82 17.96 6.44 -7.98
C TYR A 82 18.52 7.05 -6.70
N LEU A 83 17.79 7.04 -5.58
CA LEU A 83 18.26 7.61 -4.31
C LEU A 83 18.92 6.55 -3.44
N GLU A 84 20.08 6.87 -2.91
CA GLU A 84 20.70 6.09 -1.84
C GLU A 84 20.17 6.48 -0.45
N SER A 85 20.66 5.81 0.61
CA SER A 85 20.26 6.08 2.00
C SER A 85 20.57 7.52 2.39
N GLY A 86 19.57 8.25 2.88
CA GLY A 86 19.69 9.64 3.32
C GLY A 86 19.51 10.70 2.21
N GLU A 87 19.40 10.27 0.96
CA GLU A 87 19.26 11.20 -0.19
C GLU A 87 17.80 11.62 -0.44
N GLY A 88 17.67 12.60 -1.34
CA GLY A 88 16.40 13.16 -1.75
C GLY A 88 15.90 14.27 -0.84
N SER A 89 14.76 14.84 -1.18
CA SER A 89 14.14 15.95 -0.46
C SER A 89 12.63 15.84 -0.41
N PHE A 90 12.00 16.67 0.41
CA PHE A 90 10.53 16.72 0.51
C PHE A 90 9.88 17.06 -0.82
N GLU A 91 10.45 18.03 -1.56
CA GLU A 91 10.04 18.44 -2.90
C GLU A 91 11.24 18.47 -3.84
N GLN A 92 11.11 17.91 -5.05
CA GLN A 92 12.16 17.88 -6.06
C GLN A 92 11.57 17.75 -7.48
N ASN A 93 12.42 17.89 -8.50
CA ASN A 93 12.02 17.58 -9.87
C ASN A 93 12.04 16.08 -10.12
N TYR A 94 11.25 15.61 -11.09
CA TYR A 94 11.48 14.32 -11.71
C TYR A 94 12.79 14.37 -12.49
N ILE A 95 13.62 13.34 -12.34
CA ILE A 95 14.91 13.22 -13.06
C ILE A 95 14.92 12.03 -14.02
N THR A 96 13.84 11.26 -14.04
CA THR A 96 13.65 10.12 -14.93
C THR A 96 12.27 10.17 -15.57
N GLU A 97 12.14 9.57 -16.75
CA GLU A 97 10.84 9.40 -17.40
C GLU A 97 10.07 8.20 -16.80
N PRO A 98 8.71 8.23 -16.85
CA PRO A 98 7.92 7.08 -16.45
C PRO A 98 8.13 5.91 -17.41
N LYS A 99 8.34 4.70 -16.88
CA LYS A 99 8.66 3.48 -17.62
C LYS A 99 7.47 2.53 -17.81
N SER A 100 6.37 2.76 -17.09
CA SER A 100 5.15 1.96 -17.15
C SER A 100 3.91 2.83 -17.27
N GLU A 101 2.80 2.27 -17.71
CA GLU A 101 1.50 2.97 -17.74
C GLU A 101 1.03 3.35 -16.34
N TYR A 102 1.35 2.52 -15.34
CA TYR A 102 1.04 2.84 -13.95
C TYR A 102 1.82 4.09 -13.47
N GLN A 103 3.11 4.21 -13.79
CA GLN A 103 3.89 5.41 -13.46
C GLN A 103 3.38 6.65 -14.18
N LYS A 104 2.97 6.53 -15.45
CA LYS A 104 2.32 7.63 -16.18
C LYS A 104 1.02 8.06 -15.50
N LEU A 105 0.20 7.11 -15.06
CA LEU A 105 -1.03 7.38 -14.33
C LEU A 105 -0.75 8.12 -13.01
N MET A 106 0.22 7.66 -12.22
CA MET A 106 0.60 8.28 -10.95
C MET A 106 1.11 9.72 -11.12
N ARG A 107 1.81 10.01 -12.22
CA ARG A 107 2.36 11.35 -12.53
C ARG A 107 1.40 12.29 -13.24
N LYS A 108 0.28 11.81 -13.79
CA LYS A 108 -0.58 12.49 -14.77
C LYS A 108 -0.82 13.98 -14.49
N ASN A 109 -1.01 14.36 -13.23
CA ASN A 109 -1.34 15.73 -12.83
C ASN A 109 -0.26 16.37 -11.96
N SER A 110 0.91 15.73 -11.81
CA SER A 110 1.97 16.22 -10.94
C SER A 110 3.14 16.80 -11.72
N LYS A 111 3.48 18.07 -11.43
CA LYS A 111 4.64 18.74 -12.01
C LYS A 111 5.90 18.57 -11.16
N ARG A 112 5.75 18.18 -9.90
CA ARG A 112 6.84 18.05 -8.92
C ARG A 112 6.71 16.70 -8.19
N LEU A 113 7.82 16.19 -7.74
CA LEU A 113 7.88 14.94 -6.94
C LEU A 113 7.99 15.30 -5.46
N TYR A 114 7.00 14.89 -4.67
CA TYR A 114 6.94 15.10 -3.22
C TYR A 114 7.16 13.82 -2.44
N ASN A 115 7.68 13.95 -1.21
CA ASN A 115 7.89 12.86 -0.27
C ASN A 115 8.87 11.78 -0.74
N HIS A 116 9.70 12.06 -1.77
CA HIS A 116 10.72 11.12 -2.24
C HIS A 116 12.07 11.44 -1.57
N GLN A 117 12.14 11.14 -0.28
CA GLN A 117 13.32 11.29 0.56
C GLN A 117 13.59 9.98 1.31
N ALA A 118 14.75 9.39 1.07
CA ALA A 118 15.17 8.17 1.73
C ALA A 118 15.47 8.39 3.22
N SER A 119 15.16 7.41 4.05
CA SER A 119 15.59 7.41 5.44
C SER A 119 17.11 7.33 5.52
N ASN A 120 17.70 8.11 6.42
CA ASN A 120 19.12 8.02 6.70
C ASN A 120 19.38 6.81 7.63
N HIS A 121 19.77 5.67 7.05
CA HIS A 121 20.06 4.45 7.77
C HIS A 121 21.42 4.52 8.42
N LYS A 122 21.55 3.91 9.60
CA LYS A 122 22.87 3.72 10.24
C LYS A 122 23.75 2.84 9.37
N GLN A 123 25.06 3.09 9.38
CA GLN A 123 26.05 2.35 8.58
C GLN A 123 25.92 0.83 8.76
N VAL A 124 25.69 0.35 9.99
CA VAL A 124 25.47 -1.09 10.28
C VAL A 124 24.28 -1.67 9.51
N ALA A 125 23.21 -0.88 9.29
CA ALA A 125 22.05 -1.35 8.52
C ALA A 125 22.38 -1.43 7.01
N ILE A 126 23.12 -0.45 6.51
CA ILE A 126 23.58 -0.42 5.11
C ILE A 126 24.51 -1.62 4.84
N GLU A 127 25.47 -1.89 5.74
CA GLU A 127 26.37 -3.04 5.65
C GLU A 127 25.61 -4.38 5.61
N LYS A 128 24.59 -4.53 6.46
CA LYS A 128 23.71 -5.72 6.41
C LYS A 128 22.98 -5.85 5.08
N LEU A 129 22.42 -4.74 4.56
CA LEU A 129 21.72 -4.77 3.29
C LEU A 129 22.64 -5.12 2.13
N LYS A 130 23.92 -4.69 2.15
CA LYS A 130 24.91 -5.07 1.12
C LYS A 130 25.17 -6.58 1.07
N LEU A 131 24.98 -7.30 2.17
CA LEU A 131 25.12 -8.75 2.23
C LEU A 131 23.90 -9.50 1.67
N ILE A 132 22.76 -8.81 1.57
CA ILE A 132 21.53 -9.38 1.04
C ILE A 132 21.47 -9.11 -0.47
N PRO A 133 21.50 -10.14 -1.33
CA PRO A 133 21.37 -9.94 -2.77
C PRO A 133 20.06 -9.23 -3.15
N PRO A 134 19.97 -8.63 -4.35
CA PRO A 134 18.73 -8.08 -4.87
C PRO A 134 17.56 -9.07 -4.73
N GLU A 135 16.39 -8.55 -4.31
CA GLU A 135 15.13 -9.30 -4.17
C GLU A 135 15.14 -10.45 -3.15
N GLN A 136 16.19 -10.59 -2.34
CA GLN A 136 16.33 -11.62 -1.32
C GLN A 136 16.05 -11.06 0.09
N GLY A 137 16.24 -11.86 1.11
CA GLY A 137 15.91 -11.52 2.48
C GLY A 137 16.93 -12.00 3.52
N LYS A 138 16.47 -12.02 4.75
CA LYS A 138 17.25 -12.31 5.95
C LYS A 138 18.04 -13.64 5.87
N GLU A 139 17.59 -14.59 5.11
CA GLU A 139 18.22 -15.91 4.93
C GLU A 139 19.64 -15.83 4.34
N PHE A 140 19.99 -14.70 3.72
CA PHE A 140 21.33 -14.42 3.19
C PHE A 140 22.24 -13.71 4.20
N LEU A 141 21.72 -13.31 5.37
CA LEU A 141 22.55 -12.76 6.43
C LEU A 141 23.14 -13.90 7.28
N PRO A 142 24.41 -13.79 7.70
CA PRO A 142 24.97 -14.62 8.76
C PRO A 142 24.10 -14.59 10.03
N GLU A 143 23.94 -15.72 10.72
CA GLU A 143 23.04 -15.83 11.87
C GLU A 143 23.35 -14.81 12.99
N GLU A 144 24.60 -14.51 13.23
CA GLU A 144 25.05 -13.51 14.20
C GLU A 144 24.54 -12.10 13.88
N LEU A 145 24.20 -11.83 12.61
CA LEU A 145 23.67 -10.56 12.15
C LEU A 145 22.14 -10.48 12.16
N HIS A 146 21.43 -11.60 12.41
CA HIS A 146 19.96 -11.62 12.42
C HIS A 146 19.36 -10.74 13.53
N GLY A 147 20.07 -10.52 14.66
CA GLY A 147 19.55 -9.79 15.80
C GLY A 147 18.45 -10.54 16.55
N LYS A 148 17.74 -9.85 17.44
CA LYS A 148 16.67 -10.44 18.28
C LYS A 148 15.33 -10.66 17.58
N GLN A 149 15.23 -10.35 16.30
CA GLN A 149 13.95 -10.39 15.56
C GLN A 149 13.62 -11.81 15.11
N LYS A 150 12.45 -12.31 15.54
CA LYS A 150 11.98 -13.68 15.27
C LYS A 150 11.31 -13.85 13.90
N PHE A 151 10.83 -12.76 13.28
CA PHE A 151 10.10 -12.84 12.01
C PHE A 151 11.03 -13.13 10.83
N LYS A 152 10.66 -14.08 9.99
CA LYS A 152 11.42 -14.46 8.80
C LYS A 152 11.50 -13.35 7.74
N THR A 153 10.48 -12.49 7.68
CA THR A 153 10.35 -11.40 6.69
C THR A 153 11.21 -10.18 6.97
N THR A 154 11.87 -10.10 8.16
CA THR A 154 12.74 -8.97 8.49
C THR A 154 13.93 -8.89 7.53
N TRP A 155 14.38 -7.66 7.22
CA TRP A 155 15.45 -7.37 6.26
C TRP A 155 15.12 -7.76 4.81
N GLY A 156 13.88 -8.18 4.51
CA GLY A 156 13.48 -8.58 3.17
C GLY A 156 13.51 -7.41 2.19
N ARG A 157 13.97 -7.70 0.96
CA ARG A 157 13.84 -6.79 -0.18
C ARG A 157 12.55 -7.08 -0.93
N LEU A 158 11.90 -6.04 -1.44
CA LEU A 158 10.81 -6.19 -2.39
C LEU A 158 11.32 -6.90 -3.67
N LYS A 159 10.41 -7.49 -4.41
CA LYS A 159 10.72 -8.14 -5.71
C LYS A 159 10.14 -7.30 -6.82
N TRP A 160 10.95 -7.03 -7.86
CA TRP A 160 10.56 -6.17 -8.96
C TRP A 160 9.29 -6.67 -9.68
N ASP A 161 9.29 -7.93 -10.06
CA ASP A 161 8.24 -8.52 -10.91
C ASP A 161 7.16 -9.24 -10.08
N ALA A 162 6.98 -8.81 -8.83
CA ALA A 162 5.95 -9.31 -7.94
C ALA A 162 5.12 -8.16 -7.35
N VAL A 163 3.95 -8.53 -6.83
CA VAL A 163 3.12 -7.64 -6.02
C VAL A 163 3.78 -7.47 -4.64
N SER A 164 3.86 -6.24 -4.16
CA SER A 164 4.40 -5.96 -2.82
C SER A 164 3.59 -6.65 -1.72
N PRO A 165 4.22 -7.14 -0.65
CA PRO A 165 3.52 -7.40 0.61
C PRO A 165 2.82 -6.14 1.14
N THR A 166 1.97 -6.31 2.15
CA THR A 166 1.27 -5.17 2.78
C THR A 166 2.26 -4.15 3.35
N ILE A 167 2.19 -2.92 2.87
CA ILE A 167 2.91 -1.77 3.42
C ILE A 167 2.32 -1.41 4.79
N ASP A 168 3.16 -1.42 5.81
CA ASP A 168 2.80 -1.08 7.20
C ASP A 168 3.25 0.34 7.58
N THR A 169 3.05 0.72 8.85
CA THR A 169 3.42 2.04 9.37
C THR A 169 4.90 2.20 9.70
N ARG A 170 5.74 1.19 9.40
CA ARG A 170 7.18 1.17 9.63
C ARG A 170 7.98 0.76 8.39
N PHE A 171 7.41 0.98 7.22
CA PHE A 171 8.02 0.61 5.94
C PHE A 171 9.40 1.24 5.68
N ASP A 172 9.76 2.31 6.39
CA ASP A 172 11.04 3.00 6.29
C ASP A 172 12.16 2.41 7.18
N ALA A 173 11.87 1.34 7.91
CA ALA A 173 12.83 0.66 8.77
C ALA A 173 13.32 -0.63 8.09
N SER A 174 14.58 -0.68 7.69
CA SER A 174 15.20 -1.81 6.98
C SER A 174 15.05 -3.15 7.68
N SER A 175 14.97 -3.14 9.00
CA SER A 175 14.80 -4.34 9.83
C SER A 175 13.35 -4.76 10.05
N ASN A 176 12.37 -4.07 9.44
CA ASN A 176 10.95 -4.33 9.63
C ASN A 176 10.32 -4.90 8.36
N GLY A 177 9.97 -6.17 8.39
CA GLY A 177 9.30 -6.83 7.27
C GLY A 177 10.09 -6.84 5.96
N THR A 178 9.37 -6.94 4.85
CA THR A 178 9.89 -6.90 3.47
C THR A 178 9.64 -5.50 2.90
N ASN A 179 10.40 -4.53 3.38
CA ASN A 179 10.22 -3.11 3.02
C ASN A 179 11.49 -2.48 2.43
N ASN A 180 12.54 -3.27 2.18
CA ASN A 180 13.72 -2.73 1.53
C ASN A 180 13.53 -2.68 0.02
N HIS A 181 14.12 -1.66 -0.59
CA HIS A 181 14.14 -1.50 -2.04
C HIS A 181 14.70 -2.77 -2.70
N PRO A 182 14.18 -3.22 -3.86
CA PRO A 182 14.61 -4.46 -4.49
C PRO A 182 16.13 -4.57 -4.72
N PHE A 183 16.76 -3.45 -4.98
CA PHE A 183 18.16 -3.36 -5.39
C PHE A 183 19.01 -2.42 -4.51
N LEU A 184 18.52 -1.21 -4.19
CA LEU A 184 19.27 -0.20 -3.41
C LEU A 184 19.38 -0.61 -1.92
N ASN A 185 20.45 -0.17 -1.23
CA ASN A 185 20.71 -0.56 0.16
C ASN A 185 19.99 0.33 1.18
N ARG A 186 18.66 0.42 1.03
CA ARG A 186 17.77 1.19 1.89
C ARG A 186 16.35 0.62 1.93
N ALA A 187 15.58 1.04 2.91
CA ALA A 187 14.14 0.85 2.88
C ALA A 187 13.51 1.78 1.82
N ILE A 188 12.28 1.49 1.42
CA ILE A 188 11.54 2.33 0.47
C ILE A 188 11.24 3.71 1.05
N THR A 189 11.17 4.72 0.17
CA THR A 189 10.81 6.08 0.54
C THR A 189 9.31 6.22 0.77
N PRO A 190 8.83 7.31 1.41
CA PRO A 190 7.40 7.56 1.53
C PRO A 190 6.67 7.65 0.19
N ARG A 191 7.28 8.22 -0.86
CA ARG A 191 6.68 8.26 -2.20
C ARG A 191 6.61 6.89 -2.86
N GLU A 192 7.65 6.08 -2.75
CA GLU A 192 7.63 4.71 -3.24
C GLU A 192 6.52 3.89 -2.54
N ALA A 193 6.42 3.99 -1.22
CA ALA A 193 5.35 3.35 -0.44
C ALA A 193 3.96 3.87 -0.83
N ALA A 194 3.81 5.17 -1.06
CA ALA A 194 2.57 5.79 -1.49
C ALA A 194 2.12 5.29 -2.87
N ARG A 195 3.04 5.16 -3.84
CA ARG A 195 2.72 4.58 -5.15
C ARG A 195 2.36 3.09 -5.07
N ILE A 196 3.04 2.33 -4.21
CA ILE A 196 2.67 0.94 -3.92
C ILE A 196 1.28 0.85 -3.27
N GLN A 197 0.83 1.89 -2.57
CA GLN A 197 -0.53 2.06 -2.05
C GLN A 197 -1.50 2.69 -3.07
N SER A 198 -1.07 2.96 -4.30
CA SER A 198 -1.83 3.61 -5.37
C SER A 198 -2.21 5.09 -5.13
N PHE A 199 -1.48 5.82 -4.30
CA PHE A 199 -1.60 7.27 -4.27
C PHE A 199 -0.88 7.88 -5.46
N ASP A 200 -1.56 8.78 -6.16
CA ASP A 200 -0.94 9.58 -7.21
C ASP A 200 0.06 10.61 -6.64
N ASP A 201 0.92 11.17 -7.51
CA ASP A 201 2.01 12.03 -7.07
C ASP A 201 1.56 13.44 -6.68
N VAL A 202 0.33 13.85 -7.04
CA VAL A 202 -0.23 15.13 -6.56
C VAL A 202 -0.63 15.08 -5.10
N PHE A 203 -0.82 13.87 -4.54
CA PHE A 203 -1.13 13.72 -3.12
C PHE A 203 0.14 13.92 -2.29
N VAL A 204 0.20 15.02 -1.53
CA VAL A 204 1.33 15.39 -0.69
C VAL A 204 1.05 15.01 0.76
N PHE A 205 1.90 14.15 1.32
CA PHE A 205 1.83 13.81 2.74
C PHE A 205 2.60 14.84 3.56
N VAL A 206 1.95 15.41 4.57
CA VAL A 206 2.53 16.46 5.42
C VAL A 206 2.63 16.01 6.88
N GLY A 207 3.58 16.61 7.60
CA GLY A 207 3.85 16.32 9.01
C GLY A 207 5.19 15.64 9.24
N SER A 208 5.42 15.17 10.46
CA SER A 208 6.66 14.47 10.78
C SER A 208 6.75 13.10 10.06
N LYS A 209 7.98 12.58 9.88
CA LYS A 209 8.21 11.26 9.27
C LYS A 209 7.34 10.14 9.87
N VAL A 210 7.11 10.18 11.19
CA VAL A 210 6.24 9.21 11.87
C VAL A 210 4.80 9.31 11.42
N TYR A 211 4.28 10.54 11.26
CA TYR A 211 2.90 10.76 10.80
C TYR A 211 2.72 10.41 9.33
N VAL A 212 3.67 10.78 8.47
CA VAL A 212 3.67 10.40 7.05
C VAL A 212 3.59 8.88 6.88
N ARG A 213 4.42 8.13 7.63
CA ARG A 213 4.36 6.66 7.60
C ARG A 213 3.00 6.10 8.04
N LYS A 214 2.41 6.67 9.08
CA LYS A 214 1.07 6.28 9.55
C LYS A 214 0.00 6.61 8.52
N GLN A 215 0.08 7.75 7.86
CA GLN A 215 -0.85 8.15 6.80
C GLN A 215 -0.80 7.13 5.66
N VAL A 216 0.39 6.79 5.16
CA VAL A 216 0.55 5.82 4.08
C VAL A 216 0.14 4.41 4.53
N GLY A 217 0.70 3.90 5.64
CA GLY A 217 0.53 2.50 6.06
C GLY A 217 -0.90 2.15 6.49
N ASN A 218 -1.65 3.13 7.05
CA ASN A 218 -3.03 2.91 7.50
C ASN A 218 -4.08 3.22 6.42
N ALA A 219 -3.69 3.74 5.28
CA ALA A 219 -4.63 4.12 4.24
C ALA A 219 -5.37 2.92 3.63
N VAL A 220 -6.59 3.18 3.19
CA VAL A 220 -7.24 2.36 2.16
C VAL A 220 -6.66 2.79 0.81
N PRO A 221 -6.11 1.86 0.00
CA PRO A 221 -5.54 2.21 -1.29
C PRO A 221 -6.57 2.91 -2.20
N PRO A 222 -6.22 4.07 -2.82
CA PRO A 222 -7.16 4.84 -3.63
C PRO A 222 -7.85 4.06 -4.74
N LEU A 223 -7.15 3.15 -5.43
CA LEU A 223 -7.78 2.32 -6.47
C LEU A 223 -8.81 1.34 -5.91
N LEU A 224 -8.55 0.73 -4.73
CA LEU A 224 -9.55 -0.08 -4.04
C LEU A 224 -10.74 0.76 -3.58
N ALA A 225 -10.48 1.93 -3.00
CA ALA A 225 -11.53 2.86 -2.57
C ALA A 225 -12.40 3.32 -3.76
N LYS A 226 -11.76 3.56 -4.91
CA LYS A 226 -12.46 3.89 -6.17
C LYS A 226 -13.39 2.77 -6.61
N ALA A 227 -12.93 1.53 -6.65
CA ALA A 227 -13.76 0.39 -7.04
C ALA A 227 -14.98 0.21 -6.12
N ILE A 228 -14.81 0.43 -4.81
CA ILE A 228 -15.92 0.40 -3.86
C ILE A 228 -16.89 1.56 -4.12
N ALA A 229 -16.37 2.77 -4.34
CA ALA A 229 -17.19 3.95 -4.63
C ALA A 229 -17.98 3.81 -5.94
N ASP A 230 -17.33 3.30 -6.99
CA ASP A 230 -17.98 3.04 -8.28
C ASP A 230 -19.14 2.04 -8.10
N ARG A 231 -18.94 0.97 -7.31
CA ARG A 231 -20.00 -0.01 -7.04
C ARG A 231 -21.17 0.57 -6.25
N ILE A 232 -20.89 1.48 -5.32
CA ILE A 232 -21.95 2.20 -4.59
C ILE A 232 -22.71 3.13 -5.55
N ALA A 233 -21.99 3.86 -6.41
CA ALA A 233 -22.60 4.76 -7.41
C ALA A 233 -23.53 4.00 -8.38
N GLU A 234 -23.09 2.85 -8.89
CA GLU A 234 -23.91 1.96 -9.72
C GLU A 234 -25.22 1.54 -9.03
N HIS A 235 -25.15 1.18 -7.74
CA HIS A 235 -26.33 0.77 -6.97
C HIS A 235 -27.40 1.88 -6.90
N PHE A 236 -26.97 3.15 -6.89
CA PHE A 236 -27.87 4.31 -6.87
C PHE A 236 -28.15 4.90 -8.25
N GLY A 237 -27.71 4.27 -9.34
CA GLY A 237 -27.89 4.77 -10.70
C GLY A 237 -27.13 6.08 -10.99
N LEU A 238 -26.07 6.37 -10.22
CA LEU A 238 -25.24 7.56 -10.39
C LEU A 238 -24.15 7.29 -11.44
N ASN A 239 -24.46 7.51 -12.71
CA ASN A 239 -23.47 7.41 -13.78
C ASN A 239 -22.54 8.61 -13.79
N ARG A 240 -21.22 8.37 -13.88
CA ARG A 240 -20.17 9.42 -13.87
C ARG A 240 -20.12 10.28 -15.15
N GLU A 241 -20.81 9.88 -16.21
CA GLU A 241 -20.72 10.58 -17.50
C GLU A 241 -21.39 11.96 -17.54
N GLU A 242 -22.26 12.29 -16.56
CA GLU A 242 -22.98 13.57 -16.56
C GLU A 242 -22.29 14.72 -15.81
N ASN A 243 -21.18 14.50 -15.11
CA ASN A 243 -20.52 15.52 -14.27
C ASN A 243 -19.20 16.07 -14.83
N GLN A 244 -18.96 15.95 -16.14
CA GLN A 244 -17.83 16.60 -16.83
C GLN A 244 -18.28 17.82 -17.66
N ARG A 245 -19.24 18.58 -17.15
CA ARG A 245 -19.58 19.90 -17.72
C ARG A 245 -19.18 21.03 -16.80
#